data_6b1d8b567db62a954959dc140f6168d0
#
_entry.id   6b1d8b567db62a954959dc140f6168d0
#
_cell.length_a   1.000
_cell.length_b   1.000
_cell.length_c   1.000
_cell.angle_alpha   90.00
_cell.angle_beta   90.00
_cell.angle_gamma   90.00
#
_symmetry.space_group_name_H-M   'P 1'
#
loop_
_entity.id
_entity.type
_entity.pdbx_description
1 polymer ?
#
loop_
_entity_poly.entity_id
_entity_poly.type
_entity_poly.pdbx_seq_one_letter_code
_entity_poly.pdbx_strand_id
1 'polypeptide(L)'
;MPITKDNTSYQYIKFNDGKEIFAMVREIDDKLELNLPMHIMCRPALTGGVTIHLGPFVPFTTDDKMIIDTSDVVVRTSITNQFISLYDEACTTWLDMRENDTIDIKTSKEDYRQQQKELASLVKENLSKIAREELWEDYPEDEEYYDLGNLPSKDDIIH
;
A
#
# COMPACT_ATOMS: atom_id res chain seq x y z
N MET A 1 -15.65 6.53 -26.00
CA MET A 1 -14.61 7.18 -25.20
C MET A 1 -14.81 8.68 -25.27
N PRO A 2 -14.88 9.40 -24.18
CA PRO A 2 -14.91 10.84 -24.25
C PRO A 2 -13.51 11.34 -24.66
N ILE A 3 -13.35 11.64 -25.93
CA ILE A 3 -12.21 12.39 -26.44
C ILE A 3 -12.47 13.82 -25.99
N THR A 4 -11.77 14.27 -24.97
CA THR A 4 -11.73 15.69 -24.63
C THR A 4 -11.11 16.44 -25.79
N LYS A 5 -11.54 17.70 -26.03
CA LYS A 5 -11.16 18.55 -27.18
C LYS A 5 -9.64 18.70 -27.40
N ASP A 6 -8.80 18.21 -26.51
CA ASP A 6 -7.34 18.36 -26.49
C ASP A 6 -6.57 17.07 -26.80
N ASN A 7 -7.20 16.06 -27.38
CA ASN A 7 -6.55 14.79 -27.74
C ASN A 7 -5.89 14.05 -26.54
N THR A 8 -6.42 14.27 -25.33
CA THR A 8 -5.97 13.64 -24.09
C THR A 8 -6.77 12.38 -23.81
N SER A 9 -6.11 11.31 -23.35
CA SER A 9 -6.76 10.05 -22.97
C SER A 9 -6.17 9.48 -21.68
N TYR A 10 -7.01 8.79 -20.89
CA TYR A 10 -6.56 8.08 -19.69
C TYR A 10 -5.89 6.77 -20.08
N GLN A 11 -4.65 6.59 -19.64
CA GLN A 11 -3.83 5.46 -20.06
C GLN A 11 -3.08 4.82 -18.90
N TYR A 12 -2.89 3.52 -19.02
CA TYR A 12 -1.89 2.75 -18.31
C TYR A 12 -0.60 2.75 -19.14
N ILE A 13 0.51 3.01 -18.48
CA ILE A 13 1.84 3.00 -19.07
C ILE A 13 2.76 2.13 -18.22
N LYS A 14 3.50 1.25 -18.89
CA LYS A 14 4.61 0.49 -18.30
C LYS A 14 5.91 0.92 -18.96
N PHE A 15 6.88 1.28 -18.13
CA PHE A 15 8.21 1.70 -18.56
C PHE A 15 9.18 0.53 -18.70
N ASN A 16 10.29 0.77 -19.41
CA ASN A 16 11.40 -0.18 -19.57
C ASN A 16 12.01 -0.65 -18.24
N ASP A 17 12.00 0.19 -17.22
CA ASP A 17 12.50 -0.10 -15.86
C ASP A 17 11.49 -0.90 -15.01
N GLY A 18 10.34 -1.25 -15.58
CA GLY A 18 9.27 -2.02 -14.92
C GLY A 18 8.29 -1.18 -14.09
N LYS A 19 8.48 0.12 -13.98
CA LYS A 19 7.51 0.99 -13.31
C LYS A 19 6.20 1.07 -14.09
N GLU A 20 5.11 1.17 -13.37
CA GLU A 20 3.75 1.18 -13.92
C GLU A 20 2.99 2.40 -13.38
N ILE A 21 2.33 3.12 -14.28
CA ILE A 21 1.58 4.32 -13.93
C ILE A 21 0.21 4.38 -14.61
N PHE A 22 -0.70 5.15 -14.01
CA PHE A 22 -1.84 5.75 -14.69
C PHE A 22 -1.55 7.23 -14.92
N ALA A 23 -1.95 7.74 -16.09
CA ALA A 23 -1.83 9.15 -16.42
C ALA A 23 -2.88 9.59 -17.44
N MET A 24 -3.16 10.88 -17.44
CA MET A 24 -3.81 11.54 -18.58
C MET A 24 -2.73 11.89 -19.59
N VAL A 25 -2.80 11.31 -20.79
CA VAL A 25 -1.72 11.35 -21.79
C VAL A 25 -2.13 12.15 -23.00
N ARG A 26 -1.24 13.03 -23.46
CA ARG A 26 -1.31 13.72 -24.74
C ARG A 26 -0.06 13.40 -25.56
N GLU A 27 -0.25 13.05 -26.82
CA GLU A 27 0.87 12.87 -27.75
C GLU A 27 1.33 14.21 -28.31
N ILE A 28 2.64 14.42 -28.29
CA ILE A 28 3.30 15.59 -28.87
C ILE A 28 4.49 15.08 -29.66
N ASP A 29 4.33 14.98 -30.98
CA ASP A 29 5.34 14.41 -31.89
C ASP A 29 5.76 13.00 -31.41
N ASP A 30 7.04 12.77 -31.14
CA ASP A 30 7.60 11.51 -30.66
C ASP A 30 7.63 11.40 -29.11
N LYS A 31 6.92 12.29 -28.42
CA LYS A 31 6.90 12.37 -26.95
C LYS A 31 5.48 12.24 -26.41
N LEU A 32 5.41 11.85 -25.17
CA LEU A 32 4.18 11.81 -24.40
C LEU A 32 4.23 12.86 -23.29
N GLU A 33 3.26 13.75 -23.28
CA GLU A 33 2.97 14.60 -22.13
C GLU A 33 2.05 13.83 -21.20
N LEU A 34 2.50 13.56 -19.99
CA LEU A 34 1.76 12.92 -18.92
C LEU A 34 1.26 14.00 -17.97
N ASN A 35 -0.02 14.03 -17.68
CA ASN A 35 -0.59 14.92 -16.70
C ASN A 35 -0.92 14.12 -15.43
N LEU A 36 -0.46 14.60 -14.29
CA LEU A 36 -0.61 13.98 -12.97
C LEU A 36 -0.30 12.46 -12.98
N PRO A 37 0.89 12.04 -13.41
CA PRO A 37 1.21 10.61 -13.44
C PRO A 37 1.20 10.01 -12.03
N MET A 38 0.40 8.94 -11.84
CA MET A 38 0.25 8.21 -10.58
C MET A 38 0.88 6.83 -10.68
N HIS A 39 1.82 6.55 -9.79
CA HIS A 39 2.46 5.24 -9.68
C HIS A 39 1.50 4.21 -9.10
N ILE A 40 1.46 3.03 -9.72
CA ILE A 40 0.62 1.91 -9.32
C ILE A 40 1.39 1.04 -8.33
N MET A 41 0.84 0.88 -7.14
CA MET A 41 1.36 0.01 -6.09
C MET A 41 0.37 -1.10 -5.80
N CYS A 42 0.75 -2.34 -6.11
CA CYS A 42 -0.05 -3.52 -5.81
C CYS A 42 0.43 -4.18 -4.51
N ARG A 43 -0.48 -4.45 -3.60
CA ARG A 43 -0.21 -5.17 -2.34
C ARG A 43 -1.14 -6.36 -2.20
N PRO A 44 -0.64 -7.52 -1.76
CA PRO A 44 -1.53 -8.64 -1.42
C PRO A 44 -2.42 -8.24 -0.24
N ALA A 45 -3.72 -8.56 -0.35
CA ALA A 45 -4.67 -8.35 0.73
C ALA A 45 -4.67 -9.55 1.68
N LEU A 46 -4.89 -9.32 2.97
CA LEU A 46 -4.95 -10.38 3.99
C LEU A 46 -6.10 -11.38 3.76
N THR A 47 -7.16 -10.93 3.10
CA THR A 47 -8.35 -11.75 2.77
C THR A 47 -8.22 -12.50 1.44
N GLY A 48 -7.05 -12.44 0.81
CA GLY A 48 -6.82 -12.90 -0.56
C GLY A 48 -7.18 -11.81 -1.58
N GLY A 49 -6.50 -11.84 -2.75
CA GLY A 49 -6.63 -10.83 -3.78
C GLY A 49 -5.51 -9.77 -3.71
N VAL A 50 -5.71 -8.68 -4.43
CA VAL A 50 -4.72 -7.60 -4.57
C VAL A 50 -5.41 -6.26 -4.30
N THR A 51 -4.79 -5.46 -3.46
CA THR A 51 -5.19 -4.06 -3.25
C THR A 51 -4.32 -3.16 -4.10
N ILE A 52 -4.95 -2.26 -4.86
CA ILE A 52 -4.27 -1.28 -5.71
C ILE A 52 -4.28 0.05 -4.98
N HIS A 53 -3.09 0.64 -4.83
CA HIS A 53 -2.91 1.99 -4.32
C HIS A 53 -2.26 2.84 -5.40
N LEU A 54 -2.68 4.09 -5.50
CA LEU A 54 -2.07 5.07 -6.38
C LEU A 54 -1.38 6.15 -5.55
N GLY A 55 -0.20 6.53 -5.98
CA GLY A 55 0.54 7.63 -5.39
C GLY A 55 1.22 8.45 -6.48
N PRO A 56 1.63 9.70 -6.20
CA PRO A 56 2.29 10.54 -7.20
C PRO A 56 3.56 9.88 -7.72
N PHE A 57 3.75 9.88 -9.02
CA PHE A 57 4.94 9.30 -9.65
C PHE A 57 6.19 10.13 -9.32
N VAL A 58 6.04 11.44 -9.27
CA VAL A 58 7.11 12.38 -8.86
C VAL A 58 6.60 13.25 -7.70
N PRO A 59 6.74 12.78 -6.44
CA PRO A 59 6.09 13.42 -5.30
C PRO A 59 6.71 14.76 -4.86
N PHE A 60 7.91 15.10 -5.34
CA PHE A 60 8.67 16.26 -4.87
C PHE A 60 8.70 17.42 -5.88
N THR A 61 7.77 17.45 -6.81
CA THR A 61 7.63 18.53 -7.78
C THR A 61 6.28 19.22 -7.66
N THR A 62 6.24 20.49 -8.03
CA THR A 62 5.02 21.24 -8.20
C THR A 62 4.45 21.12 -9.63
N ASP A 63 5.22 20.51 -10.53
CA ASP A 63 4.83 20.32 -11.90
C ASP A 63 3.84 19.14 -12.02
N ASP A 64 2.66 19.44 -12.54
CA ASP A 64 1.62 18.45 -12.80
C ASP A 64 1.87 17.69 -14.10
N LYS A 65 2.80 18.15 -14.90
CA LYS A 65 3.11 17.62 -16.23
C LYS A 65 4.52 17.09 -16.32
N MET A 66 4.66 15.97 -17.00
CA MET A 66 5.92 15.32 -17.28
C MET A 66 5.98 14.96 -18.77
N ILE A 67 7.12 15.18 -19.41
CA ILE A 67 7.35 14.77 -20.79
C ILE A 67 8.31 13.60 -20.81
N ILE A 68 7.94 12.53 -21.51
CA ILE A 68 8.73 11.33 -21.69
C ILE A 68 8.89 11.00 -23.17
N ASP A 69 9.95 10.26 -23.50
CA ASP A 69 10.13 9.72 -24.84
C ASP A 69 9.28 8.44 -25.02
N THR A 70 8.71 8.24 -26.20
CA THR A 70 7.93 7.03 -26.49
C THR A 70 8.78 5.76 -26.41
N SER A 71 10.09 5.87 -26.62
CA SER A 71 11.05 4.77 -26.51
C SER A 71 11.21 4.21 -25.10
N ASP A 72 10.85 4.97 -24.07
CA ASP A 72 10.90 4.52 -22.67
C ASP A 72 9.70 3.66 -22.26
N VAL A 73 8.70 3.56 -23.15
CA VAL A 73 7.43 2.87 -22.91
C VAL A 73 7.42 1.49 -23.55
N VAL A 74 7.18 0.44 -22.74
CA VAL A 74 7.03 -0.95 -23.20
C VAL A 74 5.58 -1.28 -23.52
N VAL A 75 4.65 -0.84 -22.65
CA VAL A 75 3.21 -1.10 -22.79
C VAL A 75 2.46 0.20 -22.60
N ARG A 76 1.48 0.43 -23.45
CA ARG A 76 0.58 1.56 -23.37
C ARG A 76 -0.82 1.12 -23.78
N THR A 77 -1.81 1.36 -22.93
CA THR A 77 -3.21 1.00 -23.21
C THR A 77 -4.19 1.91 -22.47
N SER A 78 -5.39 2.02 -23.01
CA SER A 78 -6.49 2.74 -22.32
C SER A 78 -6.92 1.98 -21.07
N ILE A 79 -7.32 2.72 -20.04
CA ILE A 79 -7.86 2.15 -18.80
C ILE A 79 -9.40 2.17 -18.81
N THR A 80 -10.00 1.28 -18.02
CA THR A 80 -11.47 1.22 -17.89
C THR A 80 -12.02 2.31 -16.96
N ASN A 81 -13.31 2.59 -17.06
CA ASN A 81 -13.95 3.62 -16.24
C ASN A 81 -13.75 3.44 -14.73
N GLN A 82 -13.66 2.20 -14.26
CA GLN A 82 -13.39 1.92 -12.85
C GLN A 82 -12.01 2.45 -12.42
N PHE A 83 -10.99 2.27 -13.25
CA PHE A 83 -9.65 2.78 -12.97
C PHE A 83 -9.51 4.27 -13.22
N ILE A 84 -10.30 4.85 -14.12
CA ILE A 84 -10.39 6.31 -14.29
C ILE A 84 -10.89 6.94 -12.98
N SER A 85 -11.97 6.42 -12.39
CA SER A 85 -12.49 6.93 -11.13
C SER A 85 -11.48 6.83 -9.98
N LEU A 86 -10.76 5.72 -9.88
CA LEU A 86 -9.69 5.53 -8.89
C LEU A 86 -8.53 6.53 -9.10
N TYR A 87 -8.16 6.76 -10.35
CA TYR A 87 -7.13 7.73 -10.71
C TYR A 87 -7.55 9.17 -10.37
N ASP A 88 -8.77 9.56 -10.73
CA ASP A 88 -9.28 10.91 -10.45
C ASP A 88 -9.39 11.19 -8.95
N GLU A 89 -9.79 10.19 -8.14
CA GLU A 89 -9.82 10.29 -6.69
C GLU A 89 -8.40 10.45 -6.11
N ALA A 90 -7.45 9.67 -6.60
CA ALA A 90 -6.05 9.77 -6.18
C ALA A 90 -5.42 11.12 -6.55
N CYS A 91 -5.70 11.63 -7.75
CA CYS A 91 -5.24 12.96 -8.19
C CYS A 91 -5.82 14.08 -7.30
N THR A 92 -7.12 14.04 -7.03
CA THR A 92 -7.79 15.03 -6.16
C THR A 92 -7.19 15.00 -4.77
N THR A 93 -7.06 13.83 -4.17
CA THR A 93 -6.45 13.67 -2.84
C THR A 93 -5.02 14.22 -2.80
N TRP A 94 -4.22 13.92 -3.82
CA TRP A 94 -2.85 14.43 -3.90
C TRP A 94 -2.78 15.96 -4.01
N LEU A 95 -3.61 16.55 -4.86
CA LEU A 95 -3.68 18.00 -5.04
C LEU A 95 -4.11 18.70 -3.73
N ASP A 96 -5.12 18.18 -3.05
CA ASP A 96 -5.60 18.70 -1.76
C ASP A 96 -4.51 18.61 -0.69
N MET A 97 -3.78 17.51 -0.62
CA MET A 97 -2.66 17.34 0.32
C MET A 97 -1.54 18.34 0.04
N ARG A 98 -1.25 18.61 -1.22
CA ARG A 98 -0.22 19.55 -1.64
C ARG A 98 -0.60 21.01 -1.34
N GLU A 99 -1.86 21.39 -1.60
CA GLU A 99 -2.35 22.75 -1.34
C GLU A 99 -2.45 23.07 0.15
N ASN A 100 -2.74 22.08 0.97
CA ASN A 100 -2.89 22.26 2.42
C ASN A 100 -1.59 22.06 3.21
N ASP A 101 -0.42 21.94 2.54
CA ASP A 101 0.89 21.68 3.16
C ASP A 101 0.87 20.47 4.14
N THR A 102 -0.09 19.54 3.95
CA THR A 102 -0.23 18.35 4.80
C THR A 102 0.79 17.25 4.47
N ILE A 103 1.68 17.51 3.52
CA ILE A 103 2.82 16.63 3.22
C ILE A 103 3.88 16.86 4.29
N ASP A 104 3.70 16.19 5.41
CA ASP A 104 4.64 16.22 6.53
C ASP A 104 5.90 15.40 6.15
N ILE A 105 6.86 16.08 5.52
CA ILE A 105 8.17 15.47 5.21
C ILE A 105 8.97 15.42 6.52
N LYS A 106 8.72 14.38 7.32
CA LYS A 106 9.53 14.11 8.51
C LYS A 106 10.89 13.58 8.07
N THR A 107 11.86 14.49 7.97
CA THR A 107 13.23 14.18 7.52
C THR A 107 14.16 13.77 8.67
N SER A 108 13.74 13.86 9.94
CA SER A 108 14.60 13.57 11.07
C SER A 108 14.50 12.11 11.52
N LYS A 109 15.67 11.48 11.71
CA LYS A 109 15.78 10.15 12.33
C LYS A 109 15.16 10.08 13.72
N GLU A 110 15.03 11.22 14.41
CA GLU A 110 14.47 11.34 15.75
C GLU A 110 12.93 11.22 15.73
N ASP A 111 12.27 11.87 14.78
CA ASP A 111 10.82 11.77 14.60
C ASP A 111 10.39 10.36 14.23
N TYR A 112 11.16 9.68 13.36
CA TYR A 112 10.89 8.28 13.01
C TYR A 112 11.02 7.34 14.22
N ARG A 113 12.05 7.56 15.06
CA ARG A 113 12.23 6.78 16.29
C ARG A 113 11.13 7.06 17.32
N GLN A 114 10.64 8.28 17.37
CA GLN A 114 9.55 8.66 18.27
C GLN A 114 8.24 8.01 17.85
N GLN A 115 7.91 8.05 16.55
CA GLN A 115 6.75 7.34 16.00
C GLN A 115 6.82 5.82 16.24
N GLN A 116 7.98 5.20 16.07
CA GLN A 116 8.15 3.77 16.36
C GLN A 116 7.90 3.47 17.84
N LYS A 117 8.35 4.33 18.76
CA LYS A 117 8.10 4.15 20.20
C LYS A 117 6.61 4.33 20.54
N GLU A 118 5.95 5.31 19.97
CA GLU A 118 4.51 5.54 20.17
C GLU A 118 3.68 4.37 19.64
N LEU A 119 4.01 3.89 18.43
CA LEU A 119 3.36 2.72 17.85
C LEU A 119 3.57 1.47 18.70
N ALA A 120 4.80 1.23 19.16
CA ALA A 120 5.12 0.10 20.03
C ALA A 120 4.39 0.17 21.38
N SER A 121 4.22 1.37 21.95
CA SER A 121 3.46 1.59 23.17
C SER A 121 1.97 1.32 23.00
N LEU A 122 1.37 1.79 21.88
CA LEU A 122 -0.04 1.52 21.53
C LEU A 122 -0.31 0.04 21.29
N VAL A 123 0.58 -0.65 20.59
CA VAL A 123 0.48 -2.10 20.36
C VAL A 123 0.56 -2.84 21.69
N LYS A 124 1.50 -2.48 22.58
CA LYS A 124 1.64 -3.09 23.90
C LYS A 124 0.41 -2.85 24.80
N GLU A 125 -0.15 -1.64 24.75
CA GLU A 125 -1.37 -1.31 25.49
C GLU A 125 -2.57 -2.12 25.00
N ASN A 126 -2.76 -2.22 23.68
CA ASN A 126 -3.85 -3.00 23.08
C ASN A 126 -3.70 -4.50 23.37
N LEU A 127 -2.50 -5.06 23.27
CA LEU A 127 -2.24 -6.45 23.64
C LEU A 127 -2.51 -6.71 25.12
N SER A 128 -2.18 -5.76 26.01
CA SER A 128 -2.47 -5.90 27.44
C SER A 128 -3.96 -5.81 27.76
N LYS A 129 -4.75 -5.06 26.98
CA LYS A 129 -6.22 -5.03 27.10
C LYS A 129 -6.83 -6.36 26.65
N ILE A 130 -6.44 -6.86 25.48
CA ILE A 130 -6.89 -8.16 24.97
C ILE A 130 -6.55 -9.27 25.95
N ALA A 131 -5.32 -9.31 26.44
CA ALA A 131 -4.91 -10.32 27.43
C ALA A 131 -5.68 -10.24 28.77
N ARG A 132 -6.19 -9.06 29.15
CA ARG A 132 -7.04 -8.91 30.34
C ARG A 132 -8.48 -9.33 30.07
N GLU A 133 -9.00 -9.10 28.88
CA GLU A 133 -10.36 -9.47 28.50
C GLU A 133 -10.48 -10.99 28.26
N GLU A 134 -9.46 -11.64 27.65
CA GLU A 134 -9.48 -13.07 27.35
C GLU A 134 -9.10 -13.96 28.56
N LEU A 135 -8.44 -13.43 29.60
CA LEU A 135 -8.00 -14.22 30.76
C LEU A 135 -9.06 -14.37 31.87
N TRP A 136 -10.27 -13.74 31.73
CA TRP A 136 -11.30 -13.78 32.76
C TRP A 136 -12.65 -14.41 32.34
N GLU A 137 -12.75 -14.93 31.12
CA GLU A 137 -13.92 -15.72 30.71
C GLU A 137 -13.53 -17.19 30.52
N ASP A 138 -14.02 -18.01 31.49
CA ASP A 138 -14.17 -19.45 31.44
C ASP A 138 -12.91 -20.34 31.34
N TYR A 139 -12.19 -20.47 32.46
CA TYR A 139 -11.68 -21.79 32.80
C TYR A 139 -12.68 -22.43 33.76
N PRO A 140 -13.38 -23.52 33.36
CA PRO A 140 -14.09 -24.35 34.30
C PRO A 140 -13.03 -24.99 35.22
N GLU A 141 -13.26 -24.84 36.53
CA GLU A 141 -12.49 -25.58 37.56
C GLU A 141 -12.87 -27.08 37.50
N ASP A 142 -12.39 -27.76 36.48
CA ASP A 142 -12.35 -29.24 36.48
C ASP A 142 -10.90 -29.65 36.72
N GLU A 143 -10.59 -29.82 38.02
CA GLU A 143 -9.42 -30.51 38.50
C GLU A 143 -9.49 -31.99 38.06
N GLU A 144 -9.11 -32.31 36.84
CA GLU A 144 -8.62 -33.65 36.53
C GLU A 144 -7.08 -33.65 36.73
N TYR A 145 -6.72 -34.09 37.92
CA TYR A 145 -5.36 -34.47 38.28
C TYR A 145 -4.91 -35.60 37.36
N TYR A 146 -4.19 -35.28 36.31
CA TYR A 146 -3.45 -36.30 35.56
C TYR A 146 -2.30 -36.80 36.43
N ASP A 147 -2.50 -37.99 36.98
CA ASP A 147 -1.48 -38.75 37.67
C ASP A 147 -0.34 -39.08 36.68
N LEU A 148 0.74 -38.29 36.77
CA LEU A 148 1.97 -38.50 35.99
C LEU A 148 2.85 -39.64 36.54
N GLY A 149 2.27 -40.57 37.34
CA GLY A 149 2.98 -41.64 38.00
C GLY A 149 3.40 -42.82 37.14
N ASN A 150 3.02 -42.88 35.85
CA ASN A 150 3.35 -44.01 34.98
C ASN A 150 4.06 -43.59 33.69
N LEU A 151 5.22 -42.98 33.81
CA LEU A 151 6.16 -42.92 32.67
C LEU A 151 6.96 -44.24 32.67
N PRO A 152 6.98 -44.99 31.54
CA PRO A 152 7.81 -46.19 31.42
C PRO A 152 9.28 -45.82 31.61
N SER A 153 9.98 -46.61 32.39
CA SER A 153 11.40 -46.41 32.66
C SER A 153 12.21 -46.59 31.37
N LYS A 154 13.35 -45.90 31.30
CA LYS A 154 14.27 -45.91 30.16
C LYS A 154 14.83 -47.29 29.76
N ASP A 155 14.53 -48.32 30.51
CA ASP A 155 15.09 -49.66 30.32
C ASP A 155 14.20 -50.61 29.51
N ASP A 156 13.00 -50.18 29.10
CA ASP A 156 12.06 -50.99 28.31
C ASP A 156 12.20 -50.81 26.79
N ILE A 157 13.22 -50.12 26.30
CA ILE A 157 13.50 -49.99 24.87
C ILE A 157 14.78 -50.76 24.52
N ILE A 158 14.73 -52.09 24.63
CA ILE A 158 15.65 -52.99 23.96
C ILE A 158 14.83 -54.24 23.55
N HIS A 159 14.46 -54.29 22.27
CA HIS A 159 14.56 -55.43 21.34
C HIS A 159 13.87 -55.09 20.04
#